data_3ddaaa40d421505286806f1a835ef759
#
_entry.id   3ddaaa40d421505286806f1a835ef759
#
_cell.length_a   1.000
_cell.length_b   1.000
_cell.length_c   1.000
_cell.angle_alpha   90.00
_cell.angle_beta   90.00
_cell.angle_gamma   90.00
#
_symmetry.space_group_name_H-M   'P 1'
#
loop_
_entity.id
_entity.type
_entity.pdbx_description
1 polymer ?
#
loop_
_entity_poly.entity_id
_entity_poly.type
_entity_poly.pdbx_seq_one_letter_code
_entity_poly.pdbx_strand_id
1 'polypeptide(L)'
;IDDDMQSPEPMNRLVQGDVGSGKTALALLALAKAVENGYQGCLMAPREILAEQHYQEMQKVLEPAGIRTALLTGGLTAKKRRQVLEGLADGSIQAVVGTYALIQDKVVFHSLALAITDEQHRFGVAQRAKLQAKSQYAPHVLVMTATPIPRTLAMTLYGDLDVSVIDELPPGRKPITTIHQFDNRRESMYRAVRKQIEEGRQVYIVYPLIKESEKIDLKNLEEGYQHILEEFPGCTVAKVHGKMKSAEKDEQMQLFISGQAQIMVATTVIEVGVNVPNASVMIIENAERFGLSQLHQLRGRVGRGAEQSYCILVTNYKLTEDTRKRLEIMVRTNDGFEIAEADLKLRGPGDLEGTQQSGI
;
A
#
# COMPACT_ATOMS: atom_id res chain seq x y z
N ILE A 1 1.34 20.04 -9.10
CA ILE A 1 0.78 20.21 -7.76
C ILE A 1 0.99 21.64 -7.29
N ASP A 2 2.21 22.12 -7.30
CA ASP A 2 2.52 23.49 -6.84
C ASP A 2 1.75 24.56 -7.64
N ASP A 3 1.78 24.44 -8.96
CA ASP A 3 1.04 25.34 -9.87
C ASP A 3 -0.48 25.23 -9.65
N ASP A 4 -1.00 24.02 -9.44
CA ASP A 4 -2.42 23.80 -9.16
C ASP A 4 -2.85 24.50 -7.86
N MET A 5 -2.02 24.41 -6.81
CA MET A 5 -2.30 25.05 -5.51
C MET A 5 -2.21 26.58 -5.55
N GLN A 6 -1.53 27.14 -6.52
CA GLN A 6 -1.48 28.60 -6.78
C GLN A 6 -2.59 29.09 -7.69
N SER A 7 -3.27 28.18 -8.39
CA SER A 7 -4.38 28.50 -9.28
C SER A 7 -5.62 28.97 -8.50
N PRO A 8 -6.44 29.86 -9.06
CA PRO A 8 -7.73 30.23 -8.47
C PRO A 8 -8.74 29.07 -8.47
N GLU A 9 -8.51 28.06 -9.30
CA GLU A 9 -9.32 26.85 -9.31
C GLU A 9 -8.78 25.80 -8.35
N PRO A 10 -9.64 25.08 -7.60
CA PRO A 10 -9.19 24.00 -6.72
C PRO A 10 -8.48 22.89 -7.51
N MET A 11 -7.33 22.46 -6.98
CA MET A 11 -6.65 21.26 -7.50
C MET A 11 -7.56 20.03 -7.34
N ASN A 12 -7.62 19.22 -8.37
CA ASN A 12 -8.28 17.92 -8.34
C ASN A 12 -7.41 16.93 -9.14
N ARG A 13 -6.43 16.32 -8.46
CA ARG A 13 -5.36 15.57 -9.11
C ARG A 13 -5.18 14.18 -8.52
N LEU A 14 -4.98 13.22 -9.43
CA LEU A 14 -4.55 11.87 -9.12
C LEU A 14 -3.04 11.73 -9.37
N VAL A 15 -2.30 11.28 -8.37
CA VAL A 15 -0.89 10.90 -8.50
C VAL A 15 -0.76 9.39 -8.47
N GLN A 16 -0.30 8.84 -9.56
CA GLN A 16 0.01 7.42 -9.70
C GLN A 16 1.52 7.19 -9.57
N GLY A 17 1.90 6.19 -8.84
CA GLY A 17 3.29 5.78 -8.71
C GLY A 17 3.39 4.47 -7.96
N ASP A 18 4.41 3.67 -8.28
CA ASP A 18 4.67 2.43 -7.57
C ASP A 18 4.90 2.67 -6.08
N VAL A 19 4.76 1.61 -5.30
CA VAL A 19 5.09 1.63 -3.88
C VAL A 19 6.53 2.10 -3.71
N GLY A 20 6.71 3.11 -2.87
CA GLY A 20 8.02 3.71 -2.62
C GLY A 20 8.53 4.67 -3.70
N SER A 21 7.69 5.11 -4.63
CA SER A 21 8.04 6.08 -5.68
C SER A 21 8.19 7.53 -5.18
N GLY A 22 7.86 7.82 -3.93
CA GLY A 22 7.95 9.17 -3.36
C GLY A 22 6.62 9.89 -3.23
N LYS A 23 5.48 9.22 -3.37
CA LYS A 23 4.14 9.82 -3.20
C LYS A 23 3.96 10.47 -1.83
N THR A 24 4.43 9.84 -0.77
CA THR A 24 4.35 10.37 0.60
C THR A 24 5.12 11.69 0.72
N ALA A 25 6.30 11.79 0.13
CA ALA A 25 7.08 13.02 0.12
C ALA A 25 6.33 14.17 -0.56
N LEU A 26 5.68 13.91 -1.69
CA LEU A 26 4.84 14.90 -2.36
C LEU A 26 3.66 15.33 -1.49
N ALA A 27 3.02 14.41 -0.80
CA ALA A 27 1.92 14.71 0.12
C ALA A 27 2.39 15.62 1.26
N LEU A 28 3.54 15.32 1.87
CA LEU A 28 4.09 16.14 2.97
C LEU A 28 4.48 17.54 2.51
N LEU A 29 5.05 17.69 1.33
CA LEU A 29 5.35 19.00 0.74
C LEU A 29 4.09 19.80 0.45
N ALA A 30 3.05 19.17 -0.06
CA ALA A 30 1.76 19.83 -0.30
C ALA A 30 1.10 20.27 1.02
N LEU A 31 1.16 19.45 2.07
CA LEU A 31 0.70 19.81 3.41
C LEU A 31 1.46 21.01 3.98
N ALA A 32 2.78 21.00 3.88
CA ALA A 32 3.62 22.12 4.31
C ALA A 32 3.24 23.42 3.60
N LYS A 33 3.00 23.37 2.30
CA LYS A 33 2.56 24.54 1.52
C LYS A 33 1.22 25.08 1.97
N ALA A 34 0.24 24.24 2.22
CA ALA A 34 -1.07 24.65 2.74
C ALA A 34 -0.93 25.34 4.10
N VAL A 35 -0.12 24.79 4.99
CA VAL A 35 0.11 25.33 6.34
C VAL A 35 0.86 26.65 6.31
N GLU A 36 1.88 26.77 5.47
CA GLU A 36 2.63 28.04 5.30
C GLU A 36 1.73 29.19 4.83
N ASN A 37 0.65 28.88 4.13
CA ASN A 37 -0.35 29.86 3.69
C ASN A 37 -1.48 30.07 4.70
N GLY A 38 -1.37 29.56 5.91
CA GLY A 38 -2.31 29.79 7.00
C GLY A 38 -3.52 28.84 7.01
N TYR A 39 -3.47 27.73 6.29
CA TYR A 39 -4.55 26.76 6.19
C TYR A 39 -4.20 25.44 6.86
N GLN A 40 -5.21 24.57 6.97
CA GLN A 40 -5.06 23.20 7.44
C GLN A 40 -5.07 22.23 6.26
N GLY A 41 -4.40 21.09 6.44
CA GLY A 41 -4.44 19.98 5.52
C GLY A 41 -4.67 18.65 6.23
N CYS A 42 -5.24 17.68 5.54
CA CYS A 42 -5.43 16.32 6.05
C CYS A 42 -4.96 15.28 5.04
N LEU A 43 -4.51 14.15 5.58
CA LEU A 43 -4.16 12.93 4.85
C LEU A 43 -5.00 11.78 5.38
N MET A 44 -5.83 11.21 4.54
CA MET A 44 -6.69 10.09 4.88
C MET A 44 -6.12 8.78 4.33
N ALA A 45 -5.93 7.80 5.21
CA ALA A 45 -5.48 6.46 4.89
C ALA A 45 -6.59 5.43 5.13
N PRO A 46 -6.63 4.32 4.39
CA PRO A 46 -7.72 3.34 4.50
C PRO A 46 -7.71 2.54 5.80
N ARG A 47 -6.55 2.46 6.48
CA ARG A 47 -6.38 1.65 7.69
C ARG A 47 -5.50 2.33 8.73
N GLU A 48 -5.70 1.98 10.01
CA GLU A 48 -4.97 2.56 11.15
C GLU A 48 -3.45 2.40 11.03
N ILE A 49 -2.98 1.23 10.62
CA ILE A 49 -1.54 0.97 10.52
C ILE A 49 -0.86 1.87 9.49
N LEU A 50 -1.52 2.15 8.36
CA LEU A 50 -1.04 3.10 7.36
C LEU A 50 -1.10 4.53 7.86
N ALA A 51 -2.17 4.90 8.54
CA ALA A 51 -2.31 6.22 9.15
C ALA A 51 -1.18 6.47 10.17
N GLU A 52 -0.87 5.50 11.00
CA GLU A 52 0.23 5.58 11.97
C GLU A 52 1.60 5.72 11.29
N GLN A 53 1.87 4.98 10.23
CA GLN A 53 3.10 5.12 9.45
C GLN A 53 3.24 6.50 8.83
N HIS A 54 2.19 6.99 8.19
CA HIS A 54 2.17 8.35 7.63
C HIS A 54 2.35 9.42 8.71
N TYR A 55 1.72 9.21 9.87
CA TYR A 55 1.87 10.12 11.00
C TYR A 55 3.31 10.21 11.51
N GLN A 56 4.00 9.08 11.64
CA GLN A 56 5.40 9.05 12.04
C GLN A 56 6.31 9.80 11.05
N GLU A 57 6.12 9.59 9.76
CA GLU A 57 6.85 10.32 8.73
C GLU A 57 6.52 11.82 8.75
N MET A 58 5.24 12.16 8.90
CA MET A 58 4.78 13.52 8.98
C MET A 58 5.39 14.27 10.17
N GLN A 59 5.43 13.65 11.35
CA GLN A 59 6.05 14.24 12.53
C GLN A 59 7.54 14.56 12.30
N LYS A 60 8.28 13.63 11.71
CA LYS A 60 9.71 13.80 11.44
C LYS A 60 10.01 14.97 10.51
N VAL A 61 9.12 15.24 9.56
CA VAL A 61 9.32 16.27 8.52
C VAL A 61 8.68 17.59 8.91
N LEU A 62 7.45 17.59 9.40
CA LEU A 62 6.68 18.81 9.61
C LEU A 62 6.86 19.45 11.00
N GLU A 63 7.03 18.66 12.06
CA GLU A 63 7.22 19.22 13.41
C GLU A 63 8.51 20.04 13.55
N PRO A 64 9.66 19.62 12.99
CA PRO A 64 10.85 20.47 13.00
C PRO A 64 10.66 21.80 12.25
N ALA A 65 9.72 21.87 11.31
CA ALA A 65 9.34 23.10 10.61
C ALA A 65 8.33 23.96 11.38
N GLY A 66 7.97 23.57 12.60
CA GLY A 66 7.02 24.31 13.44
C GLY A 66 5.55 24.02 13.15
N ILE A 67 5.25 22.98 12.38
CA ILE A 67 3.88 22.57 12.04
C ILE A 67 3.36 21.57 13.07
N ARG A 68 2.22 21.88 13.68
CA ARG A 68 1.55 20.99 14.63
C ARG A 68 0.78 19.90 13.89
N THR A 69 1.10 18.67 14.23
CA THR A 69 0.53 17.47 13.62
C THR A 69 -0.29 16.66 14.60
N ALA A 70 -1.23 15.87 14.09
CA ALA A 70 -2.02 14.95 14.88
C ALA A 70 -2.40 13.68 14.11
N LEU A 71 -2.74 12.64 14.85
CA LEU A 71 -3.30 11.39 14.35
C LEU A 71 -4.74 11.25 14.86
N LEU A 72 -5.69 10.94 13.96
CA LEU A 72 -7.09 10.69 14.29
C LEU A 72 -7.55 9.33 13.75
N THR A 73 -7.64 8.36 14.61
CA THR A 73 -8.09 6.99 14.30
C THR A 73 -9.15 6.53 15.29
N GLY A 74 -9.80 5.39 14.99
CA GLY A 74 -10.78 4.78 15.88
C GLY A 74 -10.21 4.29 17.21
N GLY A 75 -8.92 3.94 17.24
CA GLY A 75 -8.23 3.40 18.41
C GLY A 75 -7.78 4.41 19.47
N LEU A 76 -8.00 5.71 19.26
CA LEU A 76 -7.62 6.73 20.22
C LEU A 76 -8.46 6.69 21.50
N THR A 77 -7.82 7.01 22.64
CA THR A 77 -8.54 7.24 23.88
C THR A 77 -9.50 8.44 23.76
N ALA A 78 -10.58 8.45 24.52
CA ALA A 78 -11.54 9.56 24.50
C ALA A 78 -10.89 10.93 24.77
N LYS A 79 -9.92 10.97 25.69
CA LYS A 79 -9.18 12.20 26.03
C LYS A 79 -8.35 12.69 24.84
N LYS A 80 -7.56 11.82 24.21
CA LYS A 80 -6.74 12.18 23.02
C LYS A 80 -7.61 12.61 21.84
N ARG A 81 -8.70 11.88 21.61
CA ARG A 81 -9.65 12.23 20.56
C ARG A 81 -10.22 13.62 20.75
N ARG A 82 -10.65 13.97 21.96
CA ARG A 82 -11.16 15.30 22.29
C ARG A 82 -10.13 16.39 22.03
N GLN A 83 -8.89 16.18 22.43
CA GLN A 83 -7.80 17.13 22.20
C GLN A 83 -7.56 17.35 20.70
N VAL A 84 -7.57 16.30 19.90
CA VAL A 84 -7.44 16.40 18.44
C VAL A 84 -8.61 17.15 17.83
N LEU A 85 -9.84 16.83 18.20
CA LEU A 85 -11.04 17.49 17.68
C LEU A 85 -11.06 18.98 18.02
N GLU A 86 -10.71 19.35 19.24
CA GLU A 86 -10.59 20.76 19.67
C GLU A 86 -9.49 21.49 18.89
N GLY A 87 -8.33 20.86 18.71
CA GLY A 87 -7.21 21.43 17.96
C GLY A 87 -7.48 21.62 16.47
N LEU A 88 -8.26 20.75 15.87
CA LEU A 88 -8.70 20.91 14.48
C LEU A 88 -9.73 22.04 14.34
N ALA A 89 -10.65 22.15 15.29
CA ALA A 89 -11.70 23.17 15.30
C ALA A 89 -11.15 24.60 15.55
N ASP A 90 -10.15 24.76 16.41
CA ASP A 90 -9.54 26.05 16.72
C ASP A 90 -8.35 26.42 15.81
N GLY A 91 -7.91 25.51 14.96
CA GLY A 91 -6.79 25.70 14.03
C GLY A 91 -5.41 25.49 14.65
N SER A 92 -5.29 25.11 15.91
CA SER A 92 -4.00 24.83 16.55
C SER A 92 -3.32 23.58 16.01
N ILE A 93 -4.08 22.59 15.54
CA ILE A 93 -3.57 21.47 14.75
C ILE A 93 -3.69 21.81 13.28
N GLN A 94 -2.57 21.84 12.58
CA GLN A 94 -2.46 22.34 11.21
C GLN A 94 -2.45 21.22 10.17
N ALA A 95 -1.90 20.06 10.52
CA ALA A 95 -1.87 18.89 9.66
C ALA A 95 -2.29 17.63 10.43
N VAL A 96 -3.23 16.88 9.87
CA VAL A 96 -3.76 15.67 10.51
C VAL A 96 -3.72 14.49 9.55
N VAL A 97 -3.32 13.35 10.08
CA VAL A 97 -3.47 12.04 9.41
C VAL A 97 -4.56 11.25 10.13
N GLY A 98 -5.39 10.58 9.39
CA GLY A 98 -6.41 9.72 9.98
C GLY A 98 -6.98 8.72 9.02
N THR A 99 -7.91 7.94 9.54
CA THR A 99 -8.74 7.01 8.79
C THR A 99 -10.11 7.63 8.49
N TYR A 100 -11.12 6.82 8.24
CA TYR A 100 -12.51 7.26 8.11
C TYR A 100 -13.02 8.11 9.30
N ALA A 101 -12.31 8.09 10.44
CA ALA A 101 -12.62 8.97 11.55
C ALA A 101 -12.62 10.45 11.16
N LEU A 102 -11.81 10.85 10.16
CA LEU A 102 -11.73 12.22 9.66
C LEU A 102 -13.01 12.74 8.99
N ILE A 103 -13.84 11.87 8.43
CA ILE A 103 -15.07 12.25 7.73
C ILE A 103 -16.32 12.22 8.61
N GLN A 104 -16.20 11.88 9.89
CA GLN A 104 -17.30 11.91 10.83
C GLN A 104 -17.79 13.34 11.07
N ASP A 105 -19.10 13.51 11.26
CA ASP A 105 -19.73 14.84 11.35
C ASP A 105 -19.20 15.70 12.50
N LYS A 106 -18.77 15.08 13.59
CA LYS A 106 -18.17 15.75 14.75
C LYS A 106 -16.78 16.35 14.50
N VAL A 107 -16.12 15.96 13.41
CA VAL A 107 -14.82 16.51 13.02
C VAL A 107 -15.04 17.81 12.27
N VAL A 108 -14.61 18.92 12.85
CA VAL A 108 -14.73 20.27 12.29
C VAL A 108 -13.34 20.85 12.12
N PHE A 109 -13.05 21.42 10.97
CA PHE A 109 -11.80 22.13 10.68
C PHE A 109 -12.00 23.63 10.75
N HIS A 110 -11.01 24.34 11.27
CA HIS A 110 -11.01 25.80 11.28
C HIS A 110 -10.88 26.36 9.85
N SER A 111 -9.95 25.84 9.07
CA SER A 111 -9.70 26.28 7.68
C SER A 111 -9.02 25.20 6.84
N LEU A 112 -9.75 24.15 6.51
CA LEU A 112 -9.25 23.06 5.66
C LEU A 112 -9.11 23.55 4.22
N ALA A 113 -7.90 23.47 3.65
CA ALA A 113 -7.63 23.86 2.26
C ALA A 113 -7.08 22.74 1.40
N LEU A 114 -6.57 21.66 2.00
CA LEU A 114 -5.99 20.52 1.28
C LEU A 114 -6.47 19.22 1.90
N ALA A 115 -7.07 18.36 1.06
CA ALA A 115 -7.47 17.02 1.42
C ALA A 115 -6.72 16.00 0.55
N ILE A 116 -5.91 15.16 1.17
CA ILE A 116 -5.16 14.10 0.51
C ILE A 116 -5.77 12.75 0.90
N THR A 117 -6.03 11.90 -0.09
CA THR A 117 -6.48 10.53 0.14
C THR A 117 -5.44 9.55 -0.41
N ASP A 118 -5.06 8.57 0.40
CA ASP A 118 -4.19 7.48 0.01
C ASP A 118 -5.03 6.25 -0.34
N GLU A 119 -4.68 5.57 -1.45
CA GLU A 119 -5.38 4.37 -1.91
C GLU A 119 -6.88 4.58 -2.19
N GLN A 120 -7.21 5.46 -3.13
CA GLN A 120 -8.55 5.89 -3.48
C GLN A 120 -9.56 4.77 -3.75
N HIS A 121 -9.15 3.62 -4.26
CA HIS A 121 -10.07 2.53 -4.58
C HIS A 121 -10.91 2.06 -3.39
N ARG A 122 -10.52 2.40 -2.17
CA ARG A 122 -11.26 2.13 -0.94
C ARG A 122 -12.12 3.30 -0.47
N PHE A 123 -11.97 4.48 -1.09
CA PHE A 123 -12.73 5.69 -0.78
C PHE A 123 -13.65 6.02 -1.95
N GLY A 124 -14.95 5.82 -1.78
CA GLY A 124 -15.94 6.16 -2.79
C GLY A 124 -16.12 7.68 -2.95
N VAL A 125 -16.84 8.05 -4.01
CA VAL A 125 -17.20 9.45 -4.30
C VAL A 125 -17.89 10.11 -3.10
N ALA A 126 -18.76 9.38 -2.40
CA ALA A 126 -19.49 9.89 -1.24
C ALA A 126 -18.58 10.28 -0.07
N GLN A 127 -17.53 9.49 0.21
CA GLN A 127 -16.57 9.81 1.27
C GLN A 127 -15.72 11.04 0.93
N ARG A 128 -15.31 11.17 -0.33
CA ARG A 128 -14.61 12.37 -0.81
C ARG A 128 -15.50 13.62 -0.69
N ALA A 129 -16.76 13.51 -1.08
CA ALA A 129 -17.72 14.61 -0.95
C ALA A 129 -17.92 15.05 0.51
N LYS A 130 -18.00 14.10 1.47
CA LYS A 130 -18.08 14.42 2.89
C LYS A 130 -16.86 15.17 3.40
N LEU A 131 -15.67 14.78 2.95
CA LEU A 131 -14.43 15.46 3.33
C LEU A 131 -14.36 16.87 2.73
N GLN A 132 -14.76 17.04 1.48
CA GLN A 132 -14.84 18.33 0.82
C GLN A 132 -15.83 19.28 1.49
N ALA A 133 -16.96 18.78 1.98
CA ALA A 133 -17.98 19.56 2.67
C ALA A 133 -17.51 20.15 4.01
N LYS A 134 -16.39 19.68 4.56
CA LYS A 134 -15.78 20.21 5.80
C LYS A 134 -14.99 21.49 5.59
N SER A 135 -14.79 21.89 4.36
CA SER A 135 -14.11 23.14 4.00
C SER A 135 -15.12 24.25 3.71
N GLN A 136 -14.81 25.46 4.14
CA GLN A 136 -15.64 26.63 3.83
C GLN A 136 -15.62 26.99 2.35
N TYR A 137 -14.50 26.73 1.68
CA TYR A 137 -14.30 26.84 0.25
C TYR A 137 -13.91 25.48 -0.30
N ALA A 138 -14.09 25.25 -1.61
CA ALA A 138 -13.68 24.01 -2.22
C ALA A 138 -12.17 23.74 -1.97
N PRO A 139 -11.81 22.68 -1.25
CA PRO A 139 -10.41 22.39 -0.94
C PRO A 139 -9.68 21.87 -2.18
N HIS A 140 -8.37 22.00 -2.19
CA HIS A 140 -7.54 21.24 -3.09
C HIS A 140 -7.61 19.76 -2.74
N VAL A 141 -7.77 18.92 -3.73
CA VAL A 141 -7.86 17.45 -3.57
C VAL A 141 -6.69 16.79 -4.29
N LEU A 142 -5.95 15.99 -3.55
CA LEU A 142 -4.89 15.13 -4.06
C LEU A 142 -5.23 13.69 -3.73
N VAL A 143 -5.32 12.86 -4.76
CA VAL A 143 -5.55 11.43 -4.61
C VAL A 143 -4.26 10.71 -4.99
N MET A 144 -3.80 9.81 -4.14
CA MET A 144 -2.61 9.00 -4.39
C MET A 144 -2.99 7.54 -4.57
N THR A 145 -2.35 6.87 -5.49
CA THR A 145 -2.50 5.43 -5.66
C THR A 145 -1.16 4.74 -5.98
N ALA A 146 -0.94 3.61 -5.33
CA ALA A 146 0.16 2.70 -5.62
C ALA A 146 -0.19 1.69 -6.72
N THR A 147 -1.45 1.64 -7.16
CA THR A 147 -1.90 0.76 -8.25
C THR A 147 -1.73 1.49 -9.58
N PRO A 148 -0.73 1.15 -10.40
CA PRO A 148 -0.58 1.72 -11.73
C PRO A 148 -1.77 1.36 -12.61
N ILE A 149 -2.33 2.37 -13.28
CA ILE A 149 -3.43 2.21 -14.23
C ILE A 149 -2.97 2.79 -15.57
N PRO A 150 -3.20 2.11 -16.72
CA PRO A 150 -2.89 2.66 -18.03
C PRO A 150 -3.52 4.05 -18.20
N ARG A 151 -2.81 4.98 -18.81
CA ARG A 151 -3.27 6.38 -18.93
C ARG A 151 -4.67 6.49 -19.54
N THR A 152 -4.93 5.73 -20.58
CA THR A 152 -6.24 5.71 -21.25
C THR A 152 -7.36 5.27 -20.31
N LEU A 153 -7.10 4.26 -19.49
CA LEU A 153 -8.06 3.77 -18.51
C LEU A 153 -8.23 4.76 -17.35
N ALA A 154 -7.17 5.39 -16.90
CA ALA A 154 -7.21 6.42 -15.85
C ALA A 154 -8.07 7.62 -16.30
N MET A 155 -7.95 8.06 -17.54
CA MET A 155 -8.78 9.14 -18.11
C MET A 155 -10.26 8.76 -18.18
N THR A 156 -10.58 7.48 -18.34
CA THR A 156 -11.96 6.98 -18.38
C THR A 156 -12.54 6.85 -16.98
N LEU A 157 -11.78 6.29 -16.03
CA LEU A 157 -12.25 6.03 -14.66
C LEU A 157 -12.23 7.28 -13.76
N TYR A 158 -11.30 8.18 -14.01
CA TYR A 158 -11.03 9.37 -13.21
C TYR A 158 -11.01 10.63 -14.08
N GLY A 159 -11.92 10.72 -15.04
CA GLY A 159 -11.96 11.80 -16.02
C GLY A 159 -12.16 13.20 -15.46
N ASP A 160 -12.59 13.31 -14.20
CA ASP A 160 -12.70 14.55 -13.42
C ASP A 160 -11.40 14.94 -12.71
N LEU A 161 -10.37 14.09 -12.74
CA LEU A 161 -9.07 14.31 -12.12
C LEU A 161 -7.97 14.53 -13.15
N ASP A 162 -7.14 15.52 -12.91
CA ASP A 162 -5.85 15.63 -13.58
C ASP A 162 -4.94 14.49 -13.12
N VAL A 163 -4.13 13.94 -14.00
CA VAL A 163 -3.28 12.78 -13.71
C VAL A 163 -1.81 13.12 -13.79
N SER A 164 -1.07 12.81 -12.74
CA SER A 164 0.40 12.84 -12.71
C SER A 164 0.94 11.45 -12.40
N VAL A 165 2.06 11.12 -13.02
CA VAL A 165 2.69 9.81 -12.91
C VAL A 165 4.12 9.97 -12.39
N ILE A 166 4.47 9.17 -11.38
CA ILE A 166 5.85 9.02 -10.90
C ILE A 166 6.35 7.67 -11.45
N ASP A 167 7.22 7.72 -12.43
CA ASP A 167 7.71 6.57 -13.19
C ASP A 167 9.19 6.24 -12.95
N GLU A 168 9.86 6.99 -12.08
CA GLU A 168 11.25 6.75 -11.70
C GLU A 168 11.37 6.26 -10.27
N LEU A 169 12.34 5.37 -10.03
CA LEU A 169 12.68 4.95 -8.68
C LEU A 169 13.49 6.03 -7.96
N PRO A 170 13.33 6.18 -6.63
CA PRO A 170 14.20 7.05 -5.85
C PRO A 170 15.68 6.67 -6.00
N PRO A 171 16.60 7.64 -5.90
CA PRO A 171 18.03 7.37 -5.95
C PRO A 171 18.47 6.32 -4.91
N GLY A 172 19.38 5.45 -5.29
CA GLY A 172 19.92 4.40 -4.42
C GLY A 172 19.10 3.13 -4.32
N ARG A 173 17.93 3.06 -4.94
CA ARG A 173 17.15 1.83 -5.01
C ARG A 173 17.58 0.95 -6.20
N LYS A 174 17.65 -0.35 -5.94
CA LYS A 174 17.95 -1.36 -6.96
C LYS A 174 16.65 -1.97 -7.48
N PRO A 175 16.58 -2.29 -8.78
CA PRO A 175 15.46 -3.08 -9.31
C PRO A 175 15.35 -4.43 -8.60
N ILE A 176 14.12 -4.89 -8.38
CA ILE A 176 13.86 -6.20 -7.78
C ILE A 176 14.14 -7.27 -8.83
N THR A 177 14.90 -8.30 -8.45
CA THR A 177 15.11 -9.47 -9.29
C THR A 177 13.96 -10.45 -9.09
N THR A 178 13.20 -10.71 -10.14
CA THR A 178 12.07 -11.64 -10.12
C THR A 178 12.48 -12.97 -10.75
N ILE A 179 12.22 -14.06 -10.05
CA ILE A 179 12.59 -15.43 -10.45
C ILE A 179 11.33 -16.28 -10.47
N HIS A 180 11.12 -17.04 -11.54
CA HIS A 180 10.12 -18.08 -11.59
C HIS A 180 10.76 -19.44 -11.30
N GLN A 181 10.20 -20.19 -10.35
CA GLN A 181 10.64 -21.54 -10.00
C GLN A 181 9.47 -22.51 -9.93
N PHE A 182 9.75 -23.76 -10.30
CA PHE A 182 8.82 -24.86 -10.07
C PHE A 182 8.99 -25.45 -8.67
N ASP A 183 7.94 -26.08 -8.16
CA ASP A 183 7.89 -26.67 -6.81
C ASP A 183 9.05 -27.61 -6.44
N ASN A 184 9.64 -28.27 -7.41
CA ASN A 184 10.75 -29.21 -7.18
C ASN A 184 12.08 -28.55 -6.77
N ARG A 185 12.16 -27.24 -6.80
CA ARG A 185 13.38 -26.49 -6.42
C ARG A 185 13.27 -25.80 -5.05
N ARG A 186 12.34 -26.19 -4.21
CA ARG A 186 12.11 -25.57 -2.90
C ARG A 186 13.33 -25.59 -1.99
N GLU A 187 14.10 -26.67 -1.99
CA GLU A 187 15.26 -26.79 -1.11
C GLU A 187 16.33 -25.74 -1.44
N SER A 188 16.63 -25.53 -2.72
CA SER A 188 17.56 -24.47 -3.14
C SER A 188 17.06 -23.08 -2.81
N MET A 189 15.76 -22.85 -2.93
CA MET A 189 15.10 -21.61 -2.55
C MET A 189 15.24 -21.35 -1.05
N TYR A 190 14.93 -22.32 -0.20
CA TYR A 190 15.04 -22.18 1.24
C TYR A 190 16.48 -21.94 1.71
N ARG A 191 17.46 -22.54 1.03
CA ARG A 191 18.86 -22.27 1.29
C ARG A 191 19.23 -20.80 1.04
N ALA A 192 18.75 -20.23 -0.06
CA ALA A 192 18.94 -18.81 -0.37
C ALA A 192 18.23 -17.91 0.65
N VAL A 193 17.03 -18.28 1.07
CA VAL A 193 16.28 -17.58 2.10
C VAL A 193 16.98 -17.59 3.46
N ARG A 194 17.52 -18.74 3.88
CA ARG A 194 18.31 -18.84 5.12
C ARG A 194 19.48 -17.88 5.11
N LYS A 195 20.18 -17.77 3.99
CA LYS A 195 21.29 -16.81 3.83
C LYS A 195 20.81 -15.37 4.03
N GLN A 196 19.70 -14.98 3.47
CA GLN A 196 19.14 -13.64 3.66
C GLN A 196 18.76 -13.38 5.13
N ILE A 197 18.19 -14.35 5.81
CA ILE A 197 17.86 -14.26 7.24
C ILE A 197 19.12 -14.15 8.11
N GLU A 198 20.17 -14.92 7.81
CA GLU A 198 21.45 -14.84 8.48
C GLU A 198 22.11 -13.47 8.32
N GLU A 199 21.91 -12.81 7.20
CA GLU A 199 22.34 -11.44 6.94
C GLU A 199 21.46 -10.38 7.62
N GLY A 200 20.47 -10.79 8.41
CA GLY A 200 19.56 -9.91 9.14
C GLY A 200 18.36 -9.42 8.35
N ARG A 201 18.09 -9.98 7.16
CA ARG A 201 16.97 -9.59 6.31
C ARG A 201 15.69 -10.33 6.67
N GLN A 202 14.55 -9.82 6.21
CA GLN A 202 13.23 -10.39 6.46
C GLN A 202 12.57 -10.87 5.17
N VAL A 203 11.65 -11.81 5.31
CA VAL A 203 11.05 -12.55 4.20
C VAL A 203 9.55 -12.59 4.33
N TYR A 204 8.86 -12.32 3.22
CA TYR A 204 7.43 -12.59 3.05
C TYR A 204 7.21 -13.90 2.32
N ILE A 205 6.23 -14.68 2.78
CA ILE A 205 5.71 -15.86 2.07
C ILE A 205 4.20 -15.72 1.96
N VAL A 206 3.68 -15.63 0.74
CA VAL A 206 2.28 -15.34 0.48
C VAL A 206 1.61 -16.51 -0.23
N TYR A 207 0.46 -16.90 0.28
CA TYR A 207 -0.41 -17.93 -0.28
C TYR A 207 -1.64 -17.30 -0.93
N PRO A 208 -2.15 -17.86 -2.05
CA PRO A 208 -3.34 -17.30 -2.70
C PRO A 208 -4.60 -17.53 -1.88
N LEU A 209 -5.58 -16.64 -2.07
CA LEU A 209 -6.97 -16.88 -1.70
C LEU A 209 -7.71 -17.53 -2.87
N ILE A 210 -8.32 -18.67 -2.62
CA ILE A 210 -9.17 -19.37 -3.59
C ILE A 210 -10.62 -19.05 -3.22
N LYS A 211 -11.33 -18.36 -4.09
CA LYS A 211 -12.72 -17.90 -3.85
C LYS A 211 -13.69 -19.02 -3.44
N GLU A 212 -13.45 -20.24 -3.89
CA GLU A 212 -14.40 -21.33 -3.76
C GLU A 212 -14.43 -21.99 -2.37
N SER A 213 -13.38 -21.79 -1.55
CA SER A 213 -13.35 -22.34 -0.19
C SER A 213 -12.35 -21.64 0.73
N GLU A 214 -12.84 -20.71 1.52
CA GLU A 214 -12.05 -20.08 2.60
C GLU A 214 -11.44 -21.11 3.57
N LYS A 215 -12.08 -22.26 3.75
CA LYS A 215 -11.57 -23.33 4.62
C LYS A 215 -10.33 -23.98 4.04
N ILE A 216 -10.29 -24.17 2.72
CA ILE A 216 -9.14 -24.75 2.03
C ILE A 216 -7.97 -23.79 2.06
N ASP A 217 -8.20 -22.50 1.84
CA ASP A 217 -7.17 -21.46 1.89
C ASP A 217 -6.54 -21.37 3.28
N LEU A 218 -7.36 -21.38 4.32
CA LEU A 218 -6.88 -21.36 5.68
C LEU A 218 -6.09 -22.63 6.03
N LYS A 219 -6.53 -23.78 5.56
CA LYS A 219 -5.81 -25.06 5.73
C LYS A 219 -4.45 -25.00 5.04
N ASN A 220 -4.39 -24.53 3.80
CA ASN A 220 -3.15 -24.40 3.03
C ASN A 220 -2.17 -23.43 3.71
N LEU A 221 -2.67 -22.33 4.24
CA LEU A 221 -1.86 -21.39 5.01
C LEU A 221 -1.30 -22.05 6.28
N GLU A 222 -2.12 -22.75 7.04
CA GLU A 222 -1.69 -23.44 8.27
C GLU A 222 -0.66 -24.55 7.99
N GLU A 223 -0.86 -25.34 6.97
CA GLU A 223 0.11 -26.36 6.54
C GLU A 223 1.43 -25.71 6.10
N GLY A 224 1.36 -24.63 5.33
CA GLY A 224 2.54 -23.87 4.93
C GLY A 224 3.24 -23.22 6.12
N TYR A 225 2.50 -22.67 7.06
CA TYR A 225 3.04 -22.09 8.30
C TYR A 225 3.80 -23.13 9.14
N GLN A 226 3.22 -24.32 9.34
CA GLN A 226 3.88 -25.41 10.06
C GLN A 226 5.13 -25.87 9.34
N HIS A 227 5.08 -26.00 8.02
CA HIS A 227 6.25 -26.36 7.22
C HIS A 227 7.39 -25.34 7.36
N ILE A 228 7.07 -24.06 7.37
CA ILE A 228 8.07 -22.99 7.54
C ILE A 228 8.67 -23.02 8.95
N LEU A 229 7.90 -23.31 9.98
CA LEU A 229 8.41 -23.48 11.34
C LEU A 229 9.42 -24.65 11.43
N GLU A 230 9.18 -25.73 10.71
CA GLU A 230 10.08 -26.88 10.65
C GLU A 230 11.37 -26.58 9.85
N GLU A 231 11.22 -25.87 8.72
CA GLU A 231 12.35 -25.51 7.85
C GLU A 231 13.27 -24.44 8.43
N PHE A 232 12.72 -23.56 9.23
CA PHE A 232 13.46 -22.42 9.84
C PHE A 232 13.40 -22.45 11.37
N PRO A 233 13.95 -23.50 12.01
CA PRO A 233 13.98 -23.55 13.47
C PRO A 233 14.83 -22.41 14.01
N GLY A 234 14.32 -21.75 15.06
CA GLY A 234 14.96 -20.57 15.64
C GLY A 234 14.53 -19.24 15.04
N CYS A 235 13.75 -19.25 13.97
CA CYS A 235 13.10 -18.04 13.46
C CYS A 235 11.75 -17.81 14.10
N THR A 236 11.41 -16.55 14.36
CA THR A 236 10.06 -16.15 14.71
C THR A 236 9.28 -15.92 13.43
N VAL A 237 8.15 -16.61 13.27
CA VAL A 237 7.30 -16.54 12.10
C VAL A 237 5.99 -15.89 12.47
N ALA A 238 5.70 -14.74 11.89
CA ALA A 238 4.40 -14.08 12.00
C ALA A 238 3.42 -14.63 10.97
N LYS A 239 2.14 -14.64 11.31
CA LYS A 239 1.07 -15.18 10.45
C LYS A 239 -0.09 -14.20 10.38
N VAL A 240 -0.54 -13.88 9.16
CA VAL A 240 -1.69 -12.99 8.92
C VAL A 240 -2.63 -13.58 7.89
N HIS A 241 -3.91 -13.67 8.20
CA HIS A 241 -4.96 -14.09 7.28
C HIS A 241 -6.29 -13.36 7.54
N GLY A 242 -7.23 -13.46 6.59
CA GLY A 242 -8.48 -12.70 6.58
C GLY A 242 -9.42 -12.94 7.75
N LYS A 243 -9.38 -14.13 8.37
CA LYS A 243 -10.26 -14.48 9.50
C LYS A 243 -9.78 -13.99 10.86
N MET A 244 -8.56 -13.50 10.95
CA MET A 244 -8.04 -12.94 12.19
C MET A 244 -8.76 -11.63 12.52
N LYS A 245 -8.96 -11.38 13.81
CA LYS A 245 -9.46 -10.09 14.29
C LYS A 245 -8.43 -8.99 13.99
N SER A 246 -8.90 -7.77 13.82
CA SER A 246 -8.03 -6.62 13.49
C SER A 246 -6.87 -6.47 14.47
N ALA A 247 -7.13 -6.61 15.78
CA ALA A 247 -6.11 -6.54 16.81
C ALA A 247 -5.04 -7.63 16.68
N GLU A 248 -5.42 -8.85 16.33
CA GLU A 248 -4.50 -9.97 16.10
C GLU A 248 -3.62 -9.72 14.87
N LYS A 249 -4.22 -9.21 13.78
CA LYS A 249 -3.47 -8.82 12.58
C LYS A 249 -2.43 -7.76 12.88
N ASP A 250 -2.82 -6.73 13.62
CA ASP A 250 -1.94 -5.63 13.99
C ASP A 250 -0.77 -6.13 14.85
N GLU A 251 -1.03 -7.01 15.81
CA GLU A 251 0.00 -7.63 16.64
C GLU A 251 1.02 -8.42 15.80
N GLN A 252 0.56 -9.27 14.89
CA GLN A 252 1.41 -10.04 14.00
C GLN A 252 2.21 -9.14 13.05
N MET A 253 1.58 -8.11 12.49
CA MET A 253 2.26 -7.13 11.66
C MET A 253 3.33 -6.37 12.43
N GLN A 254 3.09 -5.99 13.68
CA GLN A 254 4.09 -5.30 14.53
C GLN A 254 5.28 -6.18 14.85
N LEU A 255 5.10 -7.47 15.06
CA LEU A 255 6.21 -8.42 15.21
C LEU A 255 7.14 -8.41 13.98
N PHE A 256 6.57 -8.30 12.80
CA PHE A 256 7.33 -8.26 11.56
C PHE A 256 7.94 -6.87 11.31
N ILE A 257 7.17 -5.81 11.45
CA ILE A 257 7.65 -4.43 11.27
C ILE A 257 8.81 -4.11 12.23
N SER A 258 8.73 -4.56 13.47
CA SER A 258 9.76 -4.33 14.49
C SER A 258 11.04 -5.17 14.30
N GLY A 259 11.02 -6.15 13.39
CA GLY A 259 12.12 -7.07 13.17
C GLY A 259 12.20 -8.24 14.16
N GLN A 260 11.25 -8.37 15.09
CA GLN A 260 11.18 -9.52 15.99
C GLN A 260 10.85 -10.81 15.22
N ALA A 261 9.99 -10.75 14.21
CA ALA A 261 9.74 -11.85 13.28
C ALA A 261 10.60 -11.70 12.03
N GLN A 262 11.33 -12.74 11.66
CA GLN A 262 12.14 -12.79 10.44
C GLN A 262 11.33 -13.16 9.22
N ILE A 263 10.22 -13.89 9.40
CA ILE A 263 9.37 -14.38 8.33
C ILE A 263 7.92 -13.99 8.61
N MET A 264 7.24 -13.50 7.57
CA MET A 264 5.80 -13.26 7.56
C MET A 264 5.15 -14.24 6.59
N VAL A 265 4.28 -15.11 7.10
CA VAL A 265 3.43 -16.00 6.30
C VAL A 265 2.03 -15.40 6.24
N ALA A 266 1.52 -15.15 5.06
CA ALA A 266 0.23 -14.48 4.90
C ALA A 266 -0.55 -14.98 3.68
N THR A 267 -1.85 -14.74 3.70
CA THR A 267 -2.67 -14.72 2.50
C THR A 267 -2.61 -13.34 1.84
N THR A 268 -3.34 -13.11 0.76
CA THR A 268 -3.37 -11.84 0.01
C THR A 268 -3.91 -10.63 0.78
N VAL A 269 -4.21 -10.79 2.07
CA VAL A 269 -4.72 -9.71 2.95
C VAL A 269 -3.62 -8.80 3.48
N ILE A 270 -2.40 -8.91 2.98
CA ILE A 270 -1.31 -7.99 3.37
C ILE A 270 -1.71 -6.56 3.01
N GLU A 271 -1.62 -5.67 4.00
CA GLU A 271 -1.97 -4.27 3.83
C GLU A 271 -1.11 -3.59 2.78
N VAL A 272 -1.78 -2.96 1.81
CA VAL A 272 -1.11 -2.13 0.82
C VAL A 272 -0.47 -0.94 1.53
N GLY A 273 0.79 -0.67 1.24
CA GLY A 273 1.52 0.51 1.73
C GLY A 273 2.24 0.34 3.08
N VAL A 274 2.08 -0.77 3.79
CA VAL A 274 2.91 -1.07 4.97
C VAL A 274 4.37 -1.16 4.55
N ASN A 275 5.22 -0.33 5.14
CA ASN A 275 6.63 -0.22 4.78
C ASN A 275 7.51 -1.04 5.71
N VAL A 276 8.18 -2.05 5.16
CA VAL A 276 9.21 -2.85 5.86
C VAL A 276 10.48 -2.83 5.00
N PRO A 277 11.32 -1.79 5.12
CA PRO A 277 12.53 -1.65 4.28
C PRO A 277 13.49 -2.82 4.37
N ASN A 278 13.52 -3.49 5.53
CA ASN A 278 14.38 -4.65 5.77
C ASN A 278 13.90 -5.94 5.08
N ALA A 279 12.67 -5.98 4.56
CA ALA A 279 12.18 -7.12 3.80
C ALA A 279 12.81 -7.17 2.41
N SER A 280 13.55 -8.23 2.12
CA SER A 280 14.31 -8.40 0.88
C SER A 280 13.86 -9.56 0.00
N VAL A 281 13.02 -10.42 0.50
CA VAL A 281 12.51 -11.59 -0.26
C VAL A 281 11.00 -11.64 -0.16
N MET A 282 10.35 -11.76 -1.32
CA MET A 282 8.94 -12.05 -1.46
C MET A 282 8.78 -13.40 -2.17
N ILE A 283 8.28 -14.40 -1.46
CA ILE A 283 7.93 -15.70 -2.04
C ILE A 283 6.42 -15.72 -2.26
N ILE A 284 6.00 -15.94 -3.48
CA ILE A 284 4.59 -16.07 -3.85
C ILE A 284 4.31 -17.52 -4.23
N GLU A 285 3.59 -18.20 -3.37
CA GLU A 285 3.19 -19.59 -3.55
C GLU A 285 2.00 -19.70 -4.51
N ASN A 286 2.00 -20.71 -5.36
CA ASN A 286 0.97 -20.89 -6.39
C ASN A 286 0.73 -19.59 -7.18
N ALA A 287 1.81 -19.01 -7.69
CA ALA A 287 1.78 -17.72 -8.37
C ALA A 287 0.86 -17.70 -9.60
N GLU A 288 0.58 -18.85 -10.21
CA GLU A 288 -0.37 -19.02 -11.32
C GLU A 288 -1.80 -18.61 -10.97
N ARG A 289 -2.13 -18.53 -9.69
CA ARG A 289 -3.47 -18.14 -9.20
C ARG A 289 -3.66 -16.65 -8.99
N PHE A 290 -2.60 -15.88 -9.18
CA PHE A 290 -2.65 -14.43 -9.01
C PHE A 290 -2.73 -13.73 -10.37
N GLY A 291 -3.46 -12.63 -10.42
CA GLY A 291 -3.42 -11.69 -11.54
C GLY A 291 -2.13 -10.85 -11.55
N LEU A 292 -1.80 -10.27 -12.70
CA LEU A 292 -0.59 -9.45 -12.87
C LEU A 292 -0.53 -8.29 -11.88
N SER A 293 -1.63 -7.56 -11.69
CA SER A 293 -1.68 -6.43 -10.75
C SER A 293 -1.40 -6.87 -9.32
N GLN A 294 -1.93 -8.03 -8.90
CA GLN A 294 -1.66 -8.57 -7.57
C GLN A 294 -0.20 -8.97 -7.39
N LEU A 295 0.37 -9.66 -8.37
CA LEU A 295 1.79 -10.06 -8.35
C LEU A 295 2.69 -8.83 -8.26
N HIS A 296 2.40 -7.78 -9.01
CA HIS A 296 3.14 -6.54 -8.98
C HIS A 296 3.04 -5.84 -7.62
N GLN A 297 1.86 -5.76 -7.04
CA GLN A 297 1.65 -5.19 -5.71
C GLN A 297 2.38 -5.97 -4.62
N LEU A 298 2.35 -7.29 -4.66
CA LEU A 298 3.08 -8.14 -3.73
C LEU A 298 4.59 -7.97 -3.88
N ARG A 299 5.11 -7.97 -5.11
CA ARG A 299 6.52 -7.70 -5.37
C ARG A 299 6.97 -6.35 -4.82
N GLY A 300 6.12 -5.34 -4.90
CA GLY A 300 6.39 -4.00 -4.37
C GLY A 300 6.50 -3.90 -2.86
N ARG A 301 6.24 -4.97 -2.11
CA ARG A 301 6.47 -5.03 -0.66
C ARG A 301 7.94 -5.13 -0.29
N VAL A 302 8.77 -5.58 -1.19
CA VAL A 302 10.23 -5.63 -1.04
C VAL A 302 10.88 -4.58 -1.95
N GLY A 303 12.20 -4.42 -1.86
CA GLY A 303 12.93 -3.44 -2.68
C GLY A 303 12.80 -1.99 -2.17
N ARG A 304 12.40 -1.78 -0.93
CA ARG A 304 12.24 -0.46 -0.32
C ARG A 304 13.48 0.04 0.40
N GLY A 305 14.46 -0.82 0.61
CA GLY A 305 15.77 -0.49 1.14
C GLY A 305 16.83 -0.38 0.04
N ALA A 306 18.09 -0.11 0.42
CA ALA A 306 19.23 -0.01 -0.50
C ALA A 306 19.76 -1.38 -0.96
N GLU A 307 19.42 -2.45 -0.23
CA GLU A 307 19.87 -3.80 -0.53
C GLU A 307 19.09 -4.43 -1.68
N GLN A 308 19.75 -5.37 -2.37
CA GLN A 308 19.11 -6.15 -3.44
C GLN A 308 17.96 -6.98 -2.88
N SER A 309 16.81 -6.92 -3.52
CA SER A 309 15.61 -7.68 -3.17
C SER A 309 15.21 -8.65 -4.28
N TYR A 310 14.50 -9.70 -3.89
CA TYR A 310 14.10 -10.79 -4.75
C TYR A 310 12.62 -11.09 -4.61
N CYS A 311 11.97 -11.38 -5.73
CA CYS A 311 10.61 -11.90 -5.77
C CYS A 311 10.64 -13.29 -6.43
N ILE A 312 10.22 -14.31 -5.73
CA ILE A 312 10.23 -15.68 -6.21
C ILE A 312 8.80 -16.16 -6.43
N LEU A 313 8.48 -16.43 -7.70
CA LEU A 313 7.18 -16.92 -8.12
C LEU A 313 7.26 -18.44 -8.19
N VAL A 314 6.56 -19.13 -7.29
CA VAL A 314 6.56 -20.60 -7.22
C VAL A 314 5.29 -21.14 -7.85
N THR A 315 5.44 -22.05 -8.81
CA THR A 315 4.33 -22.68 -9.52
C THR A 315 4.54 -24.18 -9.67
N ASN A 316 3.47 -24.91 -10.02
CA ASN A 316 3.58 -26.27 -10.50
C ASN A 316 3.93 -26.31 -12.02
N TYR A 317 4.12 -27.50 -12.58
CA TYR A 317 4.54 -27.67 -13.97
C TYR A 317 3.45 -27.39 -15.01
N LYS A 318 2.21 -27.52 -14.64
CA LYS A 318 1.08 -27.41 -15.58
C LYS A 318 0.62 -25.96 -15.63
N LEU A 319 1.16 -25.22 -16.57
CA LEU A 319 0.81 -23.82 -16.79
C LEU A 319 0.08 -23.65 -18.12
N THR A 320 -0.98 -22.86 -18.13
CA THR A 320 -1.61 -22.37 -19.36
C THR A 320 -0.69 -21.39 -20.08
N GLU A 321 -0.93 -21.18 -21.37
CA GLU A 321 -0.13 -20.20 -22.15
C GLU A 321 -0.28 -18.78 -21.57
N ASP A 322 -1.48 -18.38 -21.18
CA ASP A 322 -1.73 -17.06 -20.57
C ASP A 322 -0.99 -16.90 -19.25
N THR A 323 -0.96 -17.92 -18.42
CA THR A 323 -0.20 -17.93 -17.17
C THR A 323 1.30 -17.79 -17.42
N ARG A 324 1.84 -18.50 -18.41
CA ARG A 324 3.26 -18.37 -18.80
C ARG A 324 3.59 -16.95 -19.22
N LYS A 325 2.76 -16.35 -20.04
CA LYS A 325 2.93 -14.93 -20.47
C LYS A 325 2.93 -13.98 -19.29
N ARG A 326 2.02 -14.14 -18.34
CA ARG A 326 1.98 -13.31 -17.12
C ARG A 326 3.27 -13.44 -16.31
N LEU A 327 3.73 -14.66 -16.08
CA LEU A 327 4.96 -14.89 -15.32
C LEU A 327 6.19 -14.35 -16.04
N GLU A 328 6.28 -14.51 -17.36
CA GLU A 328 7.36 -13.95 -18.17
C GLU A 328 7.42 -12.43 -18.10
N ILE A 329 6.27 -11.76 -18.14
CA ILE A 329 6.19 -10.30 -17.99
C ILE A 329 6.71 -9.89 -16.62
N MET A 330 6.31 -10.56 -15.56
CA MET A 330 6.76 -10.29 -14.19
C MET A 330 8.29 -10.45 -14.04
N VAL A 331 8.86 -11.48 -14.65
CA VAL A 331 10.30 -11.72 -14.60
C VAL A 331 11.08 -10.67 -15.40
N ARG A 332 10.53 -10.22 -16.54
CA ARG A 332 11.19 -9.31 -17.46
C ARG A 332 11.21 -7.86 -17.00
N THR A 333 10.14 -7.35 -16.42
CA THR A 333 10.01 -5.92 -16.10
C THR A 333 9.62 -5.64 -14.65
N ASN A 334 10.13 -4.51 -14.14
CA ASN A 334 9.70 -3.91 -12.88
C ASN A 334 8.74 -2.73 -13.09
N ASP A 335 8.50 -2.31 -14.34
CA ASP A 335 7.65 -1.18 -14.65
C ASP A 335 6.17 -1.53 -14.45
N GLY A 336 5.56 -0.94 -13.41
CA GLY A 336 4.15 -1.15 -13.08
C GLY A 336 3.19 -0.71 -14.19
N PHE A 337 3.53 0.29 -14.96
CA PHE A 337 2.69 0.76 -16.08
C PHE A 337 2.73 -0.22 -17.25
N GLU A 338 3.88 -0.78 -17.57
CA GLU A 338 4.01 -1.84 -18.55
C GLU A 338 3.24 -3.10 -18.16
N ILE A 339 3.29 -3.46 -16.87
CA ILE A 339 2.51 -4.59 -16.30
C ILE A 339 1.01 -4.31 -16.41
N ALA A 340 0.57 -3.10 -16.07
CA ALA A 340 -0.84 -2.73 -16.14
C ALA A 340 -1.37 -2.76 -17.57
N GLU A 341 -0.61 -2.31 -18.55
CA GLU A 341 -0.96 -2.39 -19.96
C GLU A 341 -1.02 -3.84 -20.46
N ALA A 342 -0.07 -4.67 -20.06
CA ALA A 342 -0.09 -6.10 -20.38
C ALA A 342 -1.29 -6.82 -19.77
N ASP A 343 -1.65 -6.50 -18.53
CA ASP A 343 -2.82 -7.05 -17.85
C ASP A 343 -4.11 -6.69 -18.60
N LEU A 344 -4.23 -5.43 -19.03
CA LEU A 344 -5.37 -4.97 -19.81
C LEU A 344 -5.48 -5.72 -21.15
N LYS A 345 -4.38 -5.93 -21.85
CA LYS A 345 -4.35 -6.68 -23.13
C LYS A 345 -4.74 -8.15 -22.96
N LEU A 346 -4.29 -8.78 -21.88
CA LEU A 346 -4.60 -10.20 -21.59
C LEU A 346 -6.05 -10.43 -21.19
N ARG A 347 -6.68 -9.46 -20.53
CA ARG A 347 -8.10 -9.52 -20.16
C ARG A 347 -9.03 -9.26 -21.34
N GLY A 348 -8.61 -8.48 -22.31
CA GLY A 348 -9.41 -8.03 -23.43
C GLY A 348 -10.41 -6.93 -23.10
N PRO A 349 -11.05 -6.29 -24.10
CA PRO A 349 -11.92 -5.15 -23.91
C PRO A 349 -13.27 -5.47 -23.24
N GLY A 350 -13.66 -6.73 -23.13
CA GLY A 350 -14.94 -7.13 -22.53
C GLY A 350 -14.99 -7.08 -21.00
N ASP A 351 -13.84 -7.06 -20.33
CA ASP A 351 -13.77 -7.03 -18.87
C ASP A 351 -13.69 -5.62 -18.27
N LEU A 352 -13.71 -4.58 -19.11
CA LEU A 352 -13.68 -3.18 -18.69
C LEU A 352 -14.99 -2.70 -18.04
N GLU A 353 -16.11 -3.36 -18.33
CA GLU A 353 -17.42 -3.07 -17.75
C GLU A 353 -17.74 -3.93 -16.52
N GLY A 354 -16.95 -4.95 -16.26
CA GLY A 354 -17.15 -5.83 -15.10
C GLY A 354 -16.51 -5.25 -13.85
N THR A 355 -17.30 -5.07 -12.81
CA THR A 355 -16.90 -4.81 -11.41
C THR A 355 -16.04 -5.93 -10.81
N GLN A 356 -15.63 -6.88 -11.58
CA GLN A 356 -14.66 -7.90 -11.22
C GLN A 356 -13.25 -7.39 -11.52
N GLN A 357 -12.73 -6.57 -10.65
CA GLN A 357 -11.31 -6.67 -10.38
C GLN A 357 -11.08 -8.12 -9.94
N SER A 358 -10.62 -8.94 -10.85
CA SER A 358 -10.21 -10.31 -10.55
C SER A 358 -8.95 -10.25 -9.71
N GLY A 359 -9.13 -10.09 -8.52
CA GLY A 359 -8.26 -10.00 -7.40
C GLY A 359 -9.08 -10.26 -6.19
N ILE A 360 -10.20 -10.85 -6.41
CA ILE A 360 -11.00 -11.38 -5.34
C ILE A 360 -10.70 -12.86 -5.25
#